data_da0e96ae41a624593aa3f3bcf505b01a
#
_entry.id   da0e96ae41a624593aa3f3bcf505b01a
#
_cell.length_a   1.000
_cell.length_b   1.000
_cell.length_c   1.000
_cell.angle_alpha   90.00
_cell.angle_beta   90.00
_cell.angle_gamma   90.00
#
_symmetry.space_group_name_H-M   'P 1'
#
loop_
_entity.id
_entity.type
_entity.pdbx_description
1 polymer ?
#
loop_
_entity_poly.entity_id
_entity_poly.type
_entity_poly.pdbx_seq_one_letter_code
_entity_poly.pdbx_strand_id
1 'polypeptide(L)'
;MAYCDVLDAQYKEKENEFDQAIACLDQLYNDQHDAFLRQMATDERDVARRREELERDLDLIRSELAKIKSTREAAMAAQLREQEVKEQATFYTLQIGDADKRDIAYLQSIEFNLREARPLRMLVWTTFYRDRLNDLAARVGAVGTCGIYKLTHIDSGISYIGQARDIKTRWSDHIKCSLGIDTPVTSQLYAFTREKGIENFTFEILEKCSAAELNEKEKFYIDLYQTYDYGLNSTKGNK
;
A
#
# COMPACT_ATOMS: atom_id res chain seq x y z
N MET A 1 -4.71 -11.67 -0.79
CA MET A 1 -5.23 -12.96 -1.29
C MET A 1 -6.02 -13.70 -0.23
N ALA A 2 -5.47 -14.08 0.90
CA ALA A 2 -6.19 -14.90 1.91
C ALA A 2 -7.56 -14.37 2.40
N TYR A 3 -7.75 -13.05 2.51
CA TYR A 3 -9.01 -12.47 2.98
C TYR A 3 -10.13 -12.54 1.92
N CYS A 4 -9.80 -12.35 0.64
CA CYS A 4 -10.78 -12.51 -0.45
C CYS A 4 -11.16 -13.97 -0.65
N ASP A 5 -10.21 -14.90 -0.48
CA ASP A 5 -10.48 -16.33 -0.58
C ASP A 5 -11.46 -16.78 0.52
N VAL A 6 -11.34 -16.22 1.73
CA VAL A 6 -12.27 -16.47 2.85
C VAL A 6 -13.66 -15.91 2.55
N LEU A 7 -13.75 -14.69 1.99
CA LEU A 7 -15.02 -14.09 1.61
C LEU A 7 -15.69 -14.82 0.44
N ASP A 8 -14.90 -15.31 -0.52
CA ASP A 8 -15.40 -16.15 -1.61
C ASP A 8 -15.97 -17.49 -1.10
N ALA A 9 -15.30 -18.09 -0.12
CA ALA A 9 -15.79 -19.31 0.51
C ALA A 9 -17.10 -19.08 1.28
N GLN A 10 -17.16 -17.98 2.06
CA GLN A 10 -18.38 -17.59 2.78
C GLN A 10 -19.53 -17.24 1.85
N TYR A 11 -19.24 -16.56 0.73
CA TYR A 11 -20.24 -16.26 -0.29
C TYR A 11 -20.83 -17.55 -0.89
N LYS A 12 -19.95 -18.49 -1.28
CA LYS A 12 -20.35 -19.79 -1.81
C LYS A 12 -21.16 -20.63 -0.82
N GLU A 13 -20.77 -20.58 0.44
CA GLU A 13 -21.51 -21.27 1.52
C GLU A 13 -22.92 -20.70 1.67
N LYS A 14 -23.05 -19.35 1.70
CA LYS A 14 -24.36 -18.70 1.79
C LYS A 14 -25.21 -18.85 0.53
N GLU A 15 -24.61 -18.89 -0.63
CA GLU A 15 -25.30 -19.22 -1.90
C GLU A 15 -25.84 -20.64 -1.86
N ASN A 16 -25.08 -21.62 -1.39
CA ASN A 16 -25.54 -22.99 -1.20
C ASN A 16 -26.67 -23.10 -0.15
N GLU A 17 -26.58 -22.38 0.98
CA GLU A 17 -27.64 -22.32 1.98
C GLU A 17 -28.94 -21.75 1.37
N PHE A 18 -28.81 -20.71 0.54
CA PHE A 18 -29.93 -20.10 -0.17
C PHE A 18 -30.58 -21.08 -1.15
N ASP A 19 -29.80 -21.79 -1.97
CA ASP A 19 -30.28 -22.77 -2.93
C ASP A 19 -30.93 -23.96 -2.22
N GLN A 20 -30.35 -24.39 -1.09
CA GLN A 20 -30.96 -25.45 -0.27
C GLN A 20 -32.29 -25.01 0.35
N ALA A 21 -32.37 -23.74 0.80
CA ALA A 21 -33.60 -23.18 1.34
C ALA A 21 -34.70 -23.08 0.26
N ILE A 22 -34.35 -22.69 -0.97
CA ILE A 22 -35.26 -22.69 -2.13
C ILE A 22 -35.72 -24.10 -2.44
N ALA A 23 -34.81 -25.07 -2.55
CA ALA A 23 -35.15 -26.48 -2.82
C ALA A 23 -36.07 -27.08 -1.72
N CYS A 24 -35.81 -26.73 -0.45
CA CYS A 24 -36.65 -27.11 0.69
C CYS A 24 -38.06 -26.50 0.59
N LEU A 25 -38.17 -25.23 0.16
CA LEU A 25 -39.46 -24.55 -0.07
C LEU A 25 -40.26 -25.21 -1.20
N ASP A 26 -39.60 -25.52 -2.31
CA ASP A 26 -40.23 -26.20 -3.46
C ASP A 26 -40.68 -27.61 -3.09
N GLN A 27 -39.87 -28.35 -2.34
CA GLN A 27 -40.23 -29.68 -1.85
C GLN A 27 -41.41 -29.63 -0.88
N LEU A 28 -41.38 -28.67 0.07
CA LEU A 28 -42.49 -28.47 1.00
C LEU A 28 -43.79 -28.10 0.28
N TYR A 29 -43.71 -27.30 -0.75
CA TYR A 29 -44.83 -26.91 -1.59
C TYR A 29 -45.40 -28.13 -2.33
N ASN A 30 -44.55 -28.98 -2.89
CA ASN A 30 -44.94 -30.18 -3.60
C ASN A 30 -45.53 -31.25 -2.65
N ASP A 31 -44.87 -31.50 -1.50
CA ASP A 31 -45.33 -32.44 -0.48
C ASP A 31 -46.67 -32.00 0.11
N GLN A 32 -46.90 -30.70 0.25
CA GLN A 32 -48.18 -30.17 0.71
C GLN A 32 -49.29 -30.24 -0.32
N HIS A 33 -48.94 -29.99 -1.55
CA HIS A 33 -49.90 -30.19 -2.66
C HIS A 33 -50.37 -31.64 -2.73
N ASP A 34 -49.45 -32.60 -2.59
CA ASP A 34 -49.75 -34.03 -2.54
C ASP A 34 -50.51 -34.45 -1.28
N ALA A 35 -50.19 -33.88 -0.12
CA ALA A 35 -50.90 -34.12 1.13
C ALA A 35 -52.32 -33.50 1.09
N PHE A 36 -52.45 -32.30 0.51
CA PHE A 36 -53.75 -31.65 0.29
C PHE A 36 -54.63 -32.48 -0.65
N LEU A 37 -54.05 -33.07 -1.70
CA LEU A 37 -54.74 -33.97 -2.58
C LEU A 37 -55.13 -35.30 -1.91
N ARG A 38 -54.39 -35.73 -0.87
CA ARG A 38 -54.65 -36.98 -0.11
C ARG A 38 -55.49 -36.77 1.15
N GLN A 39 -55.53 -35.59 1.69
CA GLN A 39 -56.33 -35.27 2.90
C GLN A 39 -57.07 -33.94 2.69
N MET A 40 -58.31 -34.05 2.18
CA MET A 40 -59.26 -32.92 2.23
C MET A 40 -59.70 -32.70 3.67
N ALA A 41 -59.07 -31.79 4.35
CA ALA A 41 -59.43 -31.15 5.62
C ALA A 41 -58.45 -31.40 6.79
N THR A 42 -57.78 -30.45 7.19
CA THR A 42 -57.17 -30.09 8.47
C THR A 42 -55.70 -29.68 8.36
N ASP A 43 -55.43 -28.45 8.33
CA ASP A 43 -54.24 -27.67 8.68
C ASP A 43 -53.70 -26.70 7.60
N GLU A 44 -54.58 -26.02 6.89
CA GLU A 44 -54.19 -24.84 6.09
C GLU A 44 -53.41 -23.79 6.93
N ARG A 45 -53.69 -23.75 8.24
CA ARG A 45 -53.03 -22.78 9.15
C ARG A 45 -51.60 -23.14 9.47
N ASP A 46 -51.28 -24.42 9.69
CA ASP A 46 -49.92 -24.87 10.01
C ASP A 46 -49.03 -24.81 8.77
N VAL A 47 -49.59 -25.07 7.62
CA VAL A 47 -48.96 -24.95 6.32
C VAL A 47 -48.58 -23.48 6.01
N ALA A 48 -49.55 -22.58 6.17
CA ALA A 48 -49.33 -21.16 5.96
C ALA A 48 -48.25 -20.63 6.91
N ARG A 49 -48.30 -21.04 8.19
CA ARG A 49 -47.28 -20.66 9.20
C ARG A 49 -45.88 -21.15 8.78
N ARG A 50 -45.73 -22.40 8.34
CA ARG A 50 -44.45 -22.98 7.93
C ARG A 50 -43.88 -22.28 6.70
N ARG A 51 -44.75 -21.96 5.75
CA ARG A 51 -44.38 -21.17 4.60
C ARG A 51 -43.89 -19.78 4.98
N GLU A 52 -44.59 -19.08 5.86
CA GLU A 52 -44.17 -17.75 6.37
C GLU A 52 -42.85 -17.81 7.13
N GLU A 53 -42.60 -18.90 7.89
CA GLU A 53 -41.30 -19.10 8.56
C GLU A 53 -40.17 -19.23 7.55
N LEU A 54 -40.33 -20.08 6.52
CA LEU A 54 -39.34 -20.30 5.46
C LEU A 54 -39.11 -19.04 4.61
N GLU A 55 -40.16 -18.28 4.30
CA GLU A 55 -40.02 -17.00 3.59
C GLU A 55 -39.22 -15.99 4.41
N ARG A 56 -39.41 -15.92 5.74
CA ARG A 56 -38.58 -15.09 6.64
C ARG A 56 -37.13 -15.53 6.68
N ASP A 57 -36.86 -16.83 6.74
CA ASP A 57 -35.50 -17.38 6.73
C ASP A 57 -34.79 -17.06 5.41
N LEU A 58 -35.49 -17.20 4.27
CA LEU A 58 -34.97 -16.81 2.96
C LEU A 58 -34.62 -15.31 2.88
N ASP A 59 -35.46 -14.45 3.41
CA ASP A 59 -35.18 -13.01 3.40
C ASP A 59 -33.97 -12.66 4.29
N LEU A 60 -33.81 -13.38 5.41
CA LEU A 60 -32.62 -13.26 6.25
C LEU A 60 -31.34 -13.67 5.51
N ILE A 61 -31.35 -14.84 4.87
CA ILE A 61 -30.22 -15.36 4.07
C ILE A 61 -29.90 -14.40 2.93
N ARG A 62 -30.91 -13.87 2.21
CA ARG A 62 -30.69 -12.87 1.15
C ARG A 62 -30.01 -11.60 1.68
N SER A 63 -30.42 -11.13 2.87
CA SER A 63 -29.81 -9.96 3.50
C SER A 63 -28.35 -10.21 3.86
N GLU A 64 -28.04 -11.39 4.43
CA GLU A 64 -26.65 -11.77 4.75
C GLU A 64 -25.79 -11.93 3.50
N LEU A 65 -26.31 -12.56 2.47
CA LEU A 65 -25.62 -12.71 1.18
C LEU A 65 -25.27 -11.34 0.57
N ALA A 66 -26.21 -10.40 0.61
CA ALA A 66 -26.00 -9.04 0.12
C ALA A 66 -24.89 -8.32 0.90
N LYS A 67 -24.81 -8.50 2.24
CA LYS A 67 -23.73 -7.94 3.08
C LYS A 67 -22.38 -8.54 2.72
N ILE A 68 -22.29 -9.88 2.58
CA ILE A 68 -21.05 -10.56 2.23
C ILE A 68 -20.58 -10.13 0.84
N LYS A 69 -21.49 -10.03 -0.14
CA LYS A 69 -21.17 -9.56 -1.49
C LYS A 69 -20.60 -8.13 -1.48
N SER A 70 -21.25 -7.20 -0.75
CA SER A 70 -20.76 -5.83 -0.61
C SER A 70 -19.38 -5.76 0.05
N THR A 71 -19.15 -6.56 1.09
CA THR A 71 -17.85 -6.62 1.79
C THR A 71 -16.77 -7.19 0.88
N ARG A 72 -17.08 -8.21 0.09
CA ARG A 72 -16.15 -8.79 -0.90
C ARG A 72 -15.77 -7.77 -1.98
N GLU A 73 -16.75 -7.06 -2.54
CA GLU A 73 -16.52 -6.03 -3.55
C GLU A 73 -15.64 -4.90 -3.00
N ALA A 74 -15.88 -4.46 -1.75
CA ALA A 74 -15.05 -3.48 -1.08
C ALA A 74 -13.62 -3.96 -0.85
N ALA A 75 -13.44 -5.22 -0.44
CA ALA A 75 -12.12 -5.82 -0.24
C ALA A 75 -11.35 -5.96 -1.56
N MET A 76 -12.00 -6.39 -2.65
CA MET A 76 -11.38 -6.45 -3.98
C MET A 76 -10.97 -5.06 -4.49
N ALA A 77 -11.82 -4.05 -4.30
CA ALA A 77 -11.50 -2.67 -4.66
C ALA A 77 -10.32 -2.12 -3.84
N ALA A 78 -10.22 -2.47 -2.56
CA ALA A 78 -9.08 -2.10 -1.72
C ALA A 78 -7.78 -2.78 -2.18
N GLN A 79 -7.82 -4.06 -2.52
CA GLN A 79 -6.65 -4.78 -3.07
C GLN A 79 -6.19 -4.21 -4.41
N LEU A 80 -7.12 -3.89 -5.30
CA LEU A 80 -6.78 -3.28 -6.59
C LEU A 80 -6.09 -1.93 -6.40
N ARG A 81 -6.62 -1.08 -5.50
CA ARG A 81 -5.99 0.21 -5.15
C ARG A 81 -4.60 0.03 -4.55
N GLU A 82 -4.42 -0.95 -3.65
CA GLU A 82 -3.11 -1.25 -3.08
C GLU A 82 -2.11 -1.69 -4.16
N GLN A 83 -2.56 -2.49 -5.12
CA GLN A 83 -1.74 -2.92 -6.24
C GLN A 83 -1.39 -1.75 -7.17
N GLU A 84 -2.34 -0.88 -7.51
CA GLU A 84 -2.10 0.34 -8.28
C GLU A 84 -1.10 1.26 -7.57
N VAL A 85 -1.22 1.44 -6.25
CA VAL A 85 -0.28 2.23 -5.45
C VAL A 85 1.11 1.60 -5.47
N LYS A 86 1.23 0.27 -5.35
CA LYS A 86 2.52 -0.43 -5.43
C LYS A 86 3.14 -0.34 -6.82
N GLU A 87 2.35 -0.47 -7.87
CA GLU A 87 2.82 -0.32 -9.26
C GLU A 87 3.29 1.12 -9.52
N GLN A 88 2.54 2.13 -9.08
CA GLN A 88 2.96 3.53 -9.17
C GLN A 88 4.22 3.80 -8.35
N ALA A 89 4.32 3.27 -7.12
CA ALA A 89 5.51 3.40 -6.28
C ALA A 89 6.77 2.88 -7.00
N THR A 90 6.65 1.81 -7.80
CA THR A 90 7.76 1.25 -8.57
C THR A 90 8.35 2.27 -9.57
N PHE A 91 7.55 3.20 -10.09
CA PHE A 91 8.02 4.26 -10.97
C PHE A 91 8.90 5.30 -10.27
N TYR A 92 8.76 5.44 -8.96
CA TYR A 92 9.46 6.44 -8.15
C TYR A 92 10.61 5.87 -7.33
N THR A 93 10.99 4.60 -7.54
CA THR A 93 12.09 3.94 -6.83
C THR A 93 13.37 3.86 -7.67
N LEU A 94 14.49 3.60 -7.02
CA LEU A 94 15.81 3.50 -7.67
C LEU A 94 16.00 2.23 -8.52
N GLN A 95 15.03 1.31 -8.53
CA GLN A 95 15.04 0.08 -9.36
C GLN A 95 16.29 -0.79 -9.13
N ILE A 96 16.71 -0.96 -7.88
CA ILE A 96 17.82 -1.83 -7.49
C ILE A 96 17.31 -3.28 -7.48
N GLY A 97 17.82 -4.11 -8.37
CA GLY A 97 17.47 -5.54 -8.45
C GLY A 97 18.08 -6.37 -7.30
N ASP A 98 17.56 -7.58 -7.08
CA ASP A 98 18.02 -8.45 -6.00
C ASP A 98 19.47 -8.92 -6.19
N ALA A 99 19.95 -9.02 -7.43
CA ALA A 99 21.37 -9.29 -7.71
C ALA A 99 22.24 -8.13 -7.22
N ASP A 100 21.88 -6.91 -7.60
CA ASP A 100 22.59 -5.70 -7.17
C ASP A 100 22.57 -5.53 -5.65
N LYS A 101 21.41 -5.81 -4.99
CA LYS A 101 21.31 -5.77 -3.52
C LYS A 101 22.29 -6.73 -2.85
N ARG A 102 22.47 -7.94 -3.39
CA ARG A 102 23.45 -8.91 -2.89
C ARG A 102 24.88 -8.41 -3.06
N ASP A 103 25.20 -7.81 -4.22
CA ASP A 103 26.52 -7.27 -4.48
C ASP A 103 26.84 -6.06 -3.60
N ILE A 104 25.86 -5.18 -3.37
CA ILE A 104 25.95 -4.05 -2.43
C ILE A 104 26.20 -4.58 -1.00
N ALA A 105 25.44 -5.55 -0.55
CA ALA A 105 25.59 -6.15 0.77
C ALA A 105 26.96 -6.81 0.94
N TYR A 106 27.44 -7.51 -0.09
CA TYR A 106 28.78 -8.09 -0.08
C TYR A 106 29.87 -7.02 0.02
N LEU A 107 29.80 -5.96 -0.80
CA LEU A 107 30.75 -4.85 -0.74
C LEU A 107 30.73 -4.15 0.62
N GLN A 108 29.56 -3.95 1.22
CA GLN A 108 29.41 -3.38 2.56
C GLN A 108 29.99 -4.29 3.65
N SER A 109 29.91 -5.62 3.51
CA SER A 109 30.52 -6.58 4.44
C SER A 109 32.05 -6.52 4.46
N ILE A 110 32.67 -6.17 3.33
CA ILE A 110 34.12 -5.99 3.22
C ILE A 110 34.58 -4.67 3.86
N GLU A 111 33.70 -3.67 3.91
CA GLU A 111 33.99 -2.32 4.42
C GLU A 111 34.55 -2.35 5.83
N PHE A 112 34.04 -3.26 6.68
CA PHE A 112 34.47 -3.41 8.06
C PHE A 112 35.97 -3.69 8.20
N ASN A 113 36.58 -4.29 7.18
CA ASN A 113 38.01 -4.66 7.17
C ASN A 113 38.89 -3.61 6.48
N LEU A 114 38.32 -2.51 5.96
CA LEU A 114 39.07 -1.50 5.22
C LEU A 114 39.46 -0.34 6.14
N ARG A 115 40.70 0.11 5.96
CA ARG A 115 41.24 1.27 6.67
C ARG A 115 40.54 2.59 6.28
N GLU A 116 40.02 2.65 5.04
CA GLU A 116 39.26 3.76 4.50
C GLU A 116 38.05 3.22 3.69
N ALA A 117 36.87 3.32 4.24
CA ALA A 117 35.63 2.82 3.62
C ALA A 117 35.08 3.74 2.51
N ARG A 118 35.47 5.02 2.49
CA ARG A 118 34.94 6.00 1.54
C ARG A 118 35.12 5.64 0.06
N PRO A 119 36.27 5.13 -0.42
CA PRO A 119 36.42 4.70 -1.80
C PRO A 119 35.45 3.56 -2.19
N LEU A 120 35.20 2.62 -1.27
CA LEU A 120 34.27 1.53 -1.51
C LEU A 120 32.82 2.04 -1.60
N ARG A 121 32.43 2.94 -0.71
CA ARG A 121 31.11 3.58 -0.75
C ARG A 121 30.91 4.40 -2.02
N MET A 122 31.96 5.08 -2.48
CA MET A 122 31.95 5.77 -3.77
C MET A 122 31.78 4.81 -4.95
N LEU A 123 32.41 3.64 -4.90
CA LEU A 123 32.22 2.58 -5.90
C LEU A 123 30.75 2.11 -5.90
N VAL A 124 30.18 1.82 -4.74
CA VAL A 124 28.76 1.45 -4.59
C VAL A 124 27.85 2.53 -5.19
N TRP A 125 28.10 3.81 -4.86
CA TRP A 125 27.34 4.92 -5.44
C TRP A 125 27.43 4.96 -6.96
N THR A 126 28.62 4.92 -7.53
CA THR A 126 28.84 5.07 -8.99
C THR A 126 28.34 3.87 -9.79
N THR A 127 28.40 2.67 -9.21
CA THR A 127 28.00 1.43 -9.90
C THR A 127 26.49 1.17 -9.82
N PHE A 128 25.89 1.38 -8.66
CA PHE A 128 24.53 0.90 -8.41
C PHE A 128 23.48 2.02 -8.33
N TYR A 129 23.84 3.23 -7.93
CA TYR A 129 22.85 4.28 -7.63
C TYR A 129 22.83 5.44 -8.60
N ARG A 130 24.00 5.92 -9.07
CA ARG A 130 24.10 7.16 -9.84
C ARG A 130 23.24 7.16 -11.10
N ASP A 131 23.36 6.14 -11.92
CA ASP A 131 22.67 6.08 -13.21
C ASP A 131 21.17 5.80 -13.02
N ARG A 132 20.81 4.98 -12.03
CA ARG A 132 19.41 4.75 -11.63
C ARG A 132 18.73 6.01 -11.09
N LEU A 133 19.47 6.83 -10.33
CA LEU A 133 18.97 8.15 -9.91
C LEU A 133 18.79 9.08 -11.12
N ASN A 134 19.72 9.09 -12.06
CA ASN A 134 19.59 9.92 -13.27
C ASN A 134 18.34 9.53 -14.07
N ASP A 135 18.10 8.25 -14.25
CA ASP A 135 16.93 7.72 -14.96
C ASP A 135 15.62 8.04 -14.20
N LEU A 136 15.60 7.84 -12.89
CA LEU A 136 14.46 8.19 -12.05
C LEU A 136 14.18 9.70 -12.13
N ALA A 137 15.20 10.54 -11.93
CA ALA A 137 15.05 11.99 -11.93
C ALA A 137 14.59 12.52 -13.29
N ALA A 138 15.03 11.94 -14.39
CA ALA A 138 14.56 12.29 -15.73
C ALA A 138 13.09 11.92 -15.92
N ARG A 139 12.68 10.71 -15.50
CA ARG A 139 11.29 10.24 -15.62
C ARG A 139 10.30 11.11 -14.83
N VAL A 140 10.65 11.49 -13.61
CA VAL A 140 9.75 12.30 -12.76
C VAL A 140 9.93 13.80 -12.96
N GLY A 141 10.86 14.24 -13.81
CA GLY A 141 11.10 15.65 -14.09
C GLY A 141 11.77 16.41 -12.93
N ALA A 142 12.68 15.75 -12.21
CA ALA A 142 13.40 16.33 -11.07
C ALA A 142 14.67 17.10 -11.47
N VAL A 143 15.16 16.91 -12.71
CA VAL A 143 16.38 17.54 -13.22
C VAL A 143 16.18 19.05 -13.38
N GLY A 144 17.00 19.87 -12.71
CA GLY A 144 16.92 21.33 -12.76
C GLY A 144 15.62 21.88 -12.17
N THR A 145 14.90 21.09 -11.38
CA THR A 145 13.60 21.48 -10.80
C THR A 145 13.78 21.99 -9.38
N CYS A 146 13.27 23.22 -9.16
CA CYS A 146 13.10 23.81 -7.83
C CYS A 146 11.74 23.43 -7.25
N GLY A 147 11.69 22.98 -5.99
CA GLY A 147 10.42 22.60 -5.38
C GLY A 147 10.53 21.77 -4.11
N ILE A 148 9.39 21.23 -3.71
CA ILE A 148 9.22 20.37 -2.54
C ILE A 148 9.09 18.92 -2.99
N TYR A 149 9.76 18.04 -2.30
CA TYR A 149 9.76 16.62 -2.55
C TYR A 149 9.47 15.80 -1.29
N LYS A 150 9.04 14.57 -1.49
CA LYS A 150 8.79 13.61 -0.41
C LYS A 150 9.58 12.32 -0.68
N LEU A 151 10.20 11.79 0.37
CA LEU A 151 10.76 10.45 0.41
C LEU A 151 9.89 9.62 1.33
N THR A 152 9.39 8.47 0.87
CA THR A 152 8.52 7.60 1.69
C THR A 152 9.09 6.19 1.69
N HIS A 153 9.29 5.61 2.86
CA HIS A 153 9.65 4.21 3.00
C HIS A 153 8.45 3.31 2.63
N ILE A 154 8.64 2.42 1.66
CA ILE A 154 7.56 1.67 1.00
C ILE A 154 6.76 0.83 2.00
N ASP A 155 7.45 0.09 2.89
CA ASP A 155 6.79 -0.87 3.78
C ASP A 155 6.08 -0.19 4.96
N SER A 156 6.68 0.87 5.54
CA SER A 156 6.12 1.51 6.75
C SER A 156 5.29 2.76 6.47
N GLY A 157 5.37 3.34 5.26
CA GLY A 157 4.73 4.61 4.93
C GLY A 157 5.35 5.85 5.61
N ILE A 158 6.40 5.66 6.41
CA ILE A 158 7.08 6.76 7.10
C ILE A 158 7.76 7.66 6.07
N SER A 159 7.55 8.97 6.19
CA SER A 159 7.94 9.92 5.16
C SER A 159 8.84 11.04 5.68
N TYR A 160 9.59 11.62 4.76
CA TYR A 160 10.36 12.84 4.92
C TYR A 160 9.95 13.86 3.85
N ILE A 161 9.78 15.11 4.24
CA ILE A 161 9.56 16.24 3.35
C ILE A 161 10.84 17.06 3.28
N GLY A 162 11.24 17.46 2.08
CA GLY A 162 12.39 18.34 1.88
C GLY A 162 12.16 19.33 0.75
N GLN A 163 12.99 20.36 0.73
CA GLN A 163 13.03 21.37 -0.31
C GLN A 163 14.37 21.37 -1.04
N ALA A 164 14.38 21.79 -2.30
CA ALA A 164 15.60 21.98 -3.06
C ALA A 164 15.43 22.98 -4.20
N ARG A 165 16.53 23.71 -4.51
CA ARG A 165 16.63 24.47 -5.76
C ARG A 165 16.86 23.59 -6.99
N ASP A 166 17.46 22.42 -6.78
CA ASP A 166 17.58 21.33 -7.74
C ASP A 166 17.33 20.01 -6.99
N ILE A 167 16.14 19.45 -7.21
CA ILE A 167 15.67 18.24 -6.53
C ILE A 167 16.58 17.06 -6.83
N LYS A 168 17.00 16.88 -8.10
CA LYS A 168 17.90 15.77 -8.50
C LYS A 168 19.21 15.80 -7.74
N THR A 169 19.82 16.98 -7.63
CA THR A 169 21.08 17.17 -6.88
C THR A 169 20.86 16.84 -5.41
N ARG A 170 19.75 17.30 -4.82
CA ARG A 170 19.42 17.01 -3.42
C ARG A 170 19.18 15.52 -3.16
N TRP A 171 18.52 14.81 -4.06
CA TRP A 171 18.36 13.36 -3.97
C TRP A 171 19.71 12.62 -4.05
N SER A 172 20.63 13.08 -4.91
CA SER A 172 22.00 12.57 -4.94
C SER A 172 22.69 12.70 -3.58
N ASP A 173 22.55 13.84 -2.93
CA ASP A 173 23.12 14.08 -1.60
C ASP A 173 22.50 13.16 -0.55
N HIS A 174 21.17 12.97 -0.58
CA HIS A 174 20.50 12.03 0.31
C HIS A 174 21.04 10.60 0.16
N ILE A 175 21.19 10.11 -1.07
CA ILE A 175 21.72 8.77 -1.31
C ILE A 175 23.18 8.67 -0.82
N LYS A 176 24.03 9.64 -1.13
CA LYS A 176 25.43 9.66 -0.68
C LYS A 176 25.54 9.71 0.85
N CYS A 177 24.72 10.52 1.52
CA CYS A 177 24.65 10.55 2.99
C CYS A 177 24.15 9.22 3.58
N SER A 178 23.17 8.58 2.94
CA SER A 178 22.67 7.27 3.34
C SER A 178 23.75 6.18 3.19
N LEU A 179 24.59 6.28 2.16
CA LEU A 179 25.74 5.41 1.96
C LEU A 179 26.94 5.78 2.85
N GLY A 180 26.87 6.87 3.61
CA GLY A 180 27.96 7.34 4.48
C GLY A 180 29.16 7.90 3.73
N ILE A 181 28.99 8.37 2.48
CA ILE A 181 30.05 8.99 1.68
C ILE A 181 30.34 10.41 2.17
N ASP A 182 29.29 11.19 2.35
CA ASP A 182 29.37 12.55 2.85
C ASP A 182 29.23 12.58 4.37
N THR A 183 29.63 13.69 5.00
CA THR A 183 29.74 13.83 6.45
C THR A 183 28.46 13.36 7.14
N PRO A 184 28.54 12.60 8.23
CA PRO A 184 27.37 12.11 8.94
C PRO A 184 26.61 13.27 9.55
N VAL A 185 25.61 13.77 8.84
CA VAL A 185 24.56 14.56 9.48
C VAL A 185 23.79 13.57 10.33
N THR A 186 23.81 13.78 11.63
CA THR A 186 23.01 13.01 12.60
C THR A 186 21.55 13.41 12.45
N SER A 187 20.95 13.09 11.30
CA SER A 187 19.52 13.30 11.07
C SER A 187 18.79 11.98 11.19
N GLN A 188 17.57 12.05 11.69
CA GLN A 188 16.67 10.92 11.80
C GLN A 188 16.47 10.21 10.44
N LEU A 189 16.38 11.00 9.36
CA LEU A 189 16.32 10.47 8.00
C LEU A 189 17.49 9.54 7.67
N TYR A 190 18.75 10.00 7.92
CA TYR A 190 19.91 9.19 7.52
C TYR A 190 20.15 7.98 8.42
N ALA A 191 19.79 8.04 9.68
CA ALA A 191 19.78 6.86 10.54
C ALA A 191 18.80 5.81 10.00
N PHE A 192 17.60 6.24 9.64
CA PHE A 192 16.55 5.36 9.13
C PHE A 192 16.88 4.80 7.73
N THR A 193 17.38 5.63 6.81
CA THR A 193 17.77 5.17 5.45
C THR A 193 18.97 4.23 5.45
N ARG A 194 19.88 4.33 6.41
CA ARG A 194 20.98 3.36 6.58
C ARG A 194 20.49 2.02 7.07
N GLU A 195 19.49 2.02 7.94
CA GLU A 195 18.91 0.78 8.49
C GLU A 195 18.03 0.06 7.44
N LYS A 196 17.20 0.82 6.73
CA LYS A 196 16.16 0.26 5.85
C LYS A 196 16.60 0.14 4.38
N GLY A 197 17.71 0.77 3.98
CA GLY A 197 18.15 0.91 2.58
C GLY A 197 17.39 2.02 1.84
N ILE A 198 18.12 2.96 1.25
CA ILE A 198 17.55 4.10 0.50
C ILE A 198 16.79 3.66 -0.76
N GLU A 199 17.10 2.49 -1.30
CA GLU A 199 16.42 1.85 -2.43
C GLU A 199 14.98 1.42 -2.11
N ASN A 200 14.64 1.31 -0.83
CA ASN A 200 13.29 0.97 -0.36
C ASN A 200 12.42 2.21 -0.14
N PHE A 201 12.83 3.36 -0.70
CA PHE A 201 12.08 4.60 -0.64
C PHE A 201 11.54 5.00 -2.00
N THR A 202 10.36 5.62 -2.02
CA THR A 202 9.85 6.36 -3.16
C THR A 202 10.41 7.78 -3.16
N PHE A 203 10.60 8.35 -4.35
CA PHE A 203 11.11 9.70 -4.58
C PHE A 203 10.03 10.48 -5.36
N GLU A 204 9.34 11.37 -4.72
CA GLU A 204 8.17 12.05 -5.26
C GLU A 204 8.36 13.58 -5.23
N ILE A 205 7.97 14.27 -6.30
CA ILE A 205 7.88 15.73 -6.33
C ILE A 205 6.45 16.12 -5.93
N LEU A 206 6.29 16.83 -4.82
CA LEU A 206 5.00 17.30 -4.36
C LEU A 206 4.58 18.57 -5.08
N GLU A 207 5.51 19.52 -5.21
CA GLU A 207 5.22 20.80 -5.84
C GLU A 207 6.49 21.44 -6.43
N LYS A 208 6.35 22.00 -7.65
CA LYS A 208 7.37 22.83 -8.26
C LYS A 208 7.08 24.30 -7.91
N CYS A 209 8.05 24.99 -7.37
CA CYS A 209 7.89 26.39 -6.93
C CYS A 209 9.17 27.19 -7.09
N SER A 210 9.08 28.49 -6.90
CA SER A 210 10.23 29.38 -6.92
C SER A 210 11.10 29.22 -5.65
N ALA A 211 12.36 29.61 -5.73
CA ALA A 211 13.28 29.57 -4.59
C ALA A 211 12.83 30.43 -3.41
N ALA A 212 12.02 31.45 -3.64
CA ALA A 212 11.49 32.33 -2.59
C ALA A 212 10.36 31.65 -1.77
N GLU A 213 9.63 30.70 -2.38
CA GLU A 213 8.49 30.03 -1.77
C GLU A 213 8.90 28.77 -1.01
N LEU A 214 10.13 28.28 -1.19
CA LEU A 214 10.57 26.98 -0.66
C LEU A 214 10.30 26.80 0.83
N ASN A 215 10.68 27.76 1.67
CA ASN A 215 10.56 27.65 3.13
C ASN A 215 9.09 27.57 3.58
N GLU A 216 8.24 28.41 2.99
CA GLU A 216 6.81 28.42 3.32
C GLU A 216 6.13 27.10 2.90
N LYS A 217 6.41 26.64 1.69
CA LYS A 217 5.83 25.40 1.16
C LYS A 217 6.38 24.16 1.87
N GLU A 218 7.67 24.10 2.19
CA GLU A 218 8.23 23.00 2.97
C GLU A 218 7.49 22.87 4.31
N LYS A 219 7.33 24.00 5.02
CA LYS A 219 6.63 24.04 6.30
C LYS A 219 5.18 23.57 6.15
N PHE A 220 4.48 24.06 5.12
CA PHE A 220 3.10 23.63 4.83
C PHE A 220 3.01 22.11 4.64
N TYR A 221 3.90 21.51 3.83
CA TYR A 221 3.89 20.08 3.59
C TYR A 221 4.33 19.24 4.79
N ILE A 222 5.27 19.71 5.62
CA ILE A 222 5.65 19.06 6.87
C ILE A 222 4.44 18.98 7.82
N ASP A 223 3.68 20.06 7.96
CA ASP A 223 2.48 20.12 8.78
C ASP A 223 1.36 19.25 8.18
N LEU A 224 1.17 19.30 6.86
CA LEU A 224 0.13 18.51 6.15
C LEU A 224 0.35 17.00 6.30
N TYR A 225 1.59 16.54 6.12
CA TYR A 225 1.95 15.13 6.23
C TYR A 225 2.38 14.73 7.64
N GLN A 226 2.42 15.67 8.59
CA GLN A 226 2.82 15.49 9.99
C GLN A 226 4.18 14.79 10.15
N THR A 227 5.12 15.05 9.22
CA THR A 227 6.40 14.34 9.15
C THR A 227 7.41 14.76 10.23
N TYR A 228 7.13 15.83 10.96
CA TYR A 228 7.87 16.18 12.17
C TYR A 228 7.47 15.30 13.37
N ASP A 229 6.20 15.05 13.56
CA ASP A 229 5.69 14.30 14.73
C ASP A 229 5.71 12.79 14.50
N TYR A 230 5.43 12.32 13.27
CA TYR A 230 5.28 10.90 12.92
C TYR A 230 6.16 10.44 11.74
N GLY A 231 7.08 11.30 11.27
CA GLY A 231 7.94 11.02 10.13
C GLY A 231 9.43 11.23 10.44
N LEU A 232 10.19 11.62 9.43
CA LEU A 232 11.64 11.72 9.47
C LEU A 232 12.18 13.16 9.47
N ASN A 233 11.32 14.16 9.60
CA ASN A 233 11.73 15.55 9.71
C ASN A 233 12.18 15.87 11.15
N SER A 234 13.39 16.41 11.30
CA SER A 234 13.93 16.81 12.62
C SER A 234 13.50 18.22 13.03
N THR A 235 12.90 18.99 12.13
CA THR A 235 12.42 20.37 12.35
C THR A 235 11.09 20.58 11.63
N LYS A 236 10.33 21.60 12.07
CA LYS A 236 9.07 22.02 11.42
C LYS A 236 9.29 22.92 10.17
N GLY A 237 10.44 22.78 9.52
CA GLY A 237 10.86 23.60 8.38
C GLY A 237 11.82 24.71 8.79
N ASN A 238 12.54 25.25 7.79
CA ASN A 238 13.47 26.35 8.02
C ASN A 238 12.71 27.64 8.35
N LYS A 239 13.31 28.47 9.24
CA LYS A 239 12.80 29.80 9.56
C LYS A 239 13.07 30.79 8.44
#